data_563e49f4054b2dfffd9df590e3f72e11
#
_entry.id   563e49f4054b2dfffd9df590e3f72e11
#
_cell.length_a   1.000
_cell.length_b   1.000
_cell.length_c   1.000
_cell.angle_alpha   90.00
_cell.angle_beta   90.00
_cell.angle_gamma   90.00
#
_symmetry.space_group_name_H-M   'P 1'
#
loop_
_entity.id
_entity.type
_entity.pdbx_description
1 polymer ?
#
loop_
_entity_poly.entity_id
_entity_poly.type
_entity_poly.pdbx_seq_one_letter_code
_entity_poly.pdbx_strand_id
1 'polypeptide(L)'
;MLKVKKTLLIFSLMLTINNLSFSEGKILKNELPKNEREFFEGGSLIDLQSEIKESETNIDTSELPKFFVKTITLKTPTITIKPLVNPKKIDKILDEYKNKEINILDLRALVKKLNEEYANEGYITTRVYLEPDQNLQSGEIRLVALEGKIEEIILDKDTAKDKRRVFFAFTNEKDKILNISHIDNGIDNLNRVESNNSKINIVPGTKQGYSKVIVESEKEKPIRLVLNYEDTQKDKQKYKITLEYDNLLGINDNIYFSYRGDVRKLTKAHKDDYTESYLAGYSFPVKSWTLGFSFNKSREKSLILGSRTNYTLLTKSNQYGINTTKLLYRDADTKVNLTMGLDVKREKTYVASQRLETQDRNITVASVGVNGLFKPFKGIMSYNLSYSKGIKGFRSKEDNPFNAGTMPTPSIEAADNRFEFGKVNLNLSYYKPFYFKNQGIIFRTMFNAQYTNDSLFSIEKYSIGDFSTVKGFPSTVSGDIGYSTKVELSYILSNNEGKIGKFLYRVRPYIEVDLGKVRNNYNEKGEKRGKIATMSSYSIGIRYYGEKITLDTGISKIDSGRGLMKTDSHRGFATVSVTF
;
A
#
# COMPACT_ATOMS: atom_id res chain seq x y z
N MET A 1 -15.79 -7.23 27.63
CA MET A 1 -16.52 -8.26 26.88
C MET A 1 -17.59 -7.69 25.95
N LEU A 2 -18.43 -6.72 26.35
CA LEU A 2 -19.47 -6.12 25.47
C LEU A 2 -18.91 -5.39 24.24
N LYS A 3 -17.75 -4.70 24.34
CA LYS A 3 -17.13 -3.93 23.26
C LYS A 3 -16.55 -4.82 22.14
N VAL A 4 -15.99 -5.98 22.46
CA VAL A 4 -15.52 -6.97 21.49
C VAL A 4 -16.68 -7.61 20.72
N LYS A 5 -17.82 -7.82 21.39
CA LYS A 5 -19.05 -8.34 20.75
C LYS A 5 -19.63 -7.36 19.72
N LYS A 6 -19.54 -6.02 19.93
CA LYS A 6 -20.01 -5.03 18.94
C LYS A 6 -19.13 -4.99 17.69
N THR A 7 -17.81 -5.12 17.82
CA THR A 7 -16.88 -5.18 16.66
C THR A 7 -17.05 -6.48 15.88
N LEU A 8 -17.26 -7.61 16.58
CA LEU A 8 -17.59 -8.90 15.97
C LEU A 8 -18.96 -8.88 15.27
N LEU A 9 -19.95 -8.13 15.80
CA LEU A 9 -21.26 -7.98 15.18
C LEU A 9 -21.18 -7.24 13.84
N ILE A 10 -20.36 -6.20 13.75
CA ILE A 10 -20.13 -5.44 12.50
C ILE A 10 -19.41 -6.34 11.47
N PHE A 11 -18.45 -7.15 11.91
CA PHE A 11 -17.77 -8.13 11.06
C PHE A 11 -18.70 -9.26 10.58
N SER A 12 -19.62 -9.72 11.47
CA SER A 12 -20.65 -10.70 11.14
C SER A 12 -21.68 -10.16 10.15
N LEU A 13 -22.07 -8.89 10.28
CA LEU A 13 -23.01 -8.24 9.34
C LEU A 13 -22.44 -8.18 7.91
N MET A 14 -21.11 -8.09 7.78
CA MET A 14 -20.42 -8.08 6.50
C MET A 14 -20.44 -9.43 5.79
N LEU A 15 -20.35 -10.53 6.51
CA LEU A 15 -20.39 -11.88 5.95
C LEU A 15 -21.78 -12.21 5.38
N THR A 16 -22.84 -11.55 5.87
CA THR A 16 -24.22 -11.76 5.39
C THR A 16 -24.58 -10.94 4.15
N ILE A 17 -23.83 -9.86 3.85
CA ILE A 17 -24.09 -8.99 2.68
C ILE A 17 -23.48 -9.55 1.37
N ASN A 18 -22.68 -10.60 1.43
CA ASN A 18 -21.97 -11.16 0.27
C ASN A 18 -22.88 -11.79 -0.81
N ASN A 19 -24.19 -11.95 -0.56
CA ASN A 19 -25.12 -12.61 -1.48
C ASN A 19 -25.94 -11.63 -2.35
N LEU A 20 -25.68 -10.32 -2.27
CA LEU A 20 -26.34 -9.32 -3.11
C LEU A 20 -25.51 -9.05 -4.36
N SER A 21 -26.13 -9.09 -5.54
CA SER A 21 -25.49 -8.73 -6.80
C SER A 21 -25.27 -7.20 -6.87
N PHE A 22 -24.01 -6.77 -6.91
CA PHE A 22 -23.62 -5.36 -6.97
C PHE A 22 -23.04 -5.03 -8.35
N SER A 23 -23.35 -3.84 -8.88
CA SER A 23 -22.67 -3.30 -10.06
C SER A 23 -21.32 -2.70 -9.69
N GLU A 24 -20.36 -2.74 -10.61
CA GLU A 24 -19.06 -2.09 -10.44
C GLU A 24 -19.19 -0.56 -10.63
N GLY A 25 -18.68 0.22 -9.69
CA GLY A 25 -18.64 1.67 -9.74
C GLY A 25 -17.22 2.20 -9.74
N LYS A 26 -17.04 3.39 -10.30
CA LYS A 26 -15.75 4.05 -10.46
C LYS A 26 -15.25 4.65 -9.15
N ILE A 27 -13.99 4.39 -8.77
CA ILE A 27 -13.35 5.02 -7.60
C ILE A 27 -12.89 6.44 -7.98
N LEU A 28 -13.12 7.42 -7.10
CA LEU A 28 -12.66 8.78 -7.34
C LEU A 28 -11.14 8.92 -7.18
N LYS A 29 -10.52 9.78 -7.99
CA LYS A 29 -9.05 9.97 -8.05
C LYS A 29 -8.39 10.12 -6.65
N ASN A 30 -9.03 10.81 -5.74
CA ASN A 30 -8.49 11.10 -4.40
C ASN A 30 -9.11 10.24 -3.28
N GLU A 31 -9.86 9.19 -3.62
CA GLU A 31 -10.55 8.33 -2.66
C GLU A 31 -9.65 7.21 -2.12
N LEU A 32 -8.75 6.71 -2.98
CA LEU A 32 -7.69 5.77 -2.63
C LEU A 32 -6.33 6.28 -3.12
N PRO A 33 -5.22 5.85 -2.52
CA PRO A 33 -3.89 6.03 -3.10
C PRO A 33 -3.84 5.49 -4.54
N LYS A 34 -3.05 6.14 -5.41
CA LYS A 34 -3.00 5.81 -6.83
C LYS A 34 -2.72 4.32 -7.10
N ASN A 35 -1.73 3.75 -6.40
CA ASN A 35 -1.36 2.35 -6.51
C ASN A 35 -2.48 1.39 -6.08
N GLU A 36 -3.25 1.74 -5.05
CA GLU A 36 -4.38 0.94 -4.59
C GLU A 36 -5.55 1.03 -5.57
N ARG A 37 -5.82 2.22 -6.09
CA ARG A 37 -6.86 2.45 -7.09
C ARG A 37 -6.55 1.72 -8.39
N GLU A 38 -5.34 1.87 -8.94
CA GLU A 38 -4.92 1.17 -10.15
C GLU A 38 -4.95 -0.35 -9.97
N PHE A 39 -4.55 -0.84 -8.81
CA PHE A 39 -4.67 -2.26 -8.49
C PHE A 39 -6.13 -2.73 -8.37
N PHE A 40 -7.04 -1.89 -7.87
CA PHE A 40 -8.46 -2.23 -7.75
C PHE A 40 -9.17 -2.22 -9.11
N GLU A 41 -8.97 -1.16 -9.92
CA GLU A 41 -9.65 -0.95 -11.21
C GLU A 41 -9.08 -1.82 -12.33
N GLY A 42 -7.80 -2.16 -12.27
CA GLY A 42 -7.10 -2.94 -13.26
C GLY A 42 -6.44 -4.16 -12.65
N GLY A 43 -7.04 -5.30 -12.79
CA GLY A 43 -6.26 -6.49 -13.08
C GLY A 43 -5.39 -6.14 -14.30
N SER A 44 -4.64 -6.90 -14.89
CA SER A 44 -3.91 -6.63 -16.12
C SER A 44 -4.66 -5.62 -17.03
N LEU A 45 -4.00 -4.54 -17.41
CA LEU A 45 -4.52 -3.52 -18.34
C LEU A 45 -4.77 -4.07 -19.75
N ILE A 46 -4.68 -5.37 -19.91
CA ILE A 46 -4.93 -6.11 -21.15
C ILE A 46 -6.28 -6.79 -21.00
N ASP A 47 -7.28 -6.23 -21.61
CA ASP A 47 -8.58 -6.92 -21.83
C ASP A 47 -8.41 -7.93 -22.96
N LEU A 48 -7.77 -9.07 -22.64
CA LEU A 48 -7.56 -10.16 -23.58
C LEU A 48 -8.82 -10.99 -23.82
N GLN A 49 -9.89 -10.76 -23.06
CA GLN A 49 -11.15 -11.49 -23.26
C GLN A 49 -11.97 -10.98 -24.44
N SER A 50 -11.68 -9.77 -24.95
CA SER A 50 -12.46 -9.17 -26.03
C SER A 50 -12.12 -9.69 -27.43
N GLU A 51 -10.96 -10.32 -27.65
CA GLU A 51 -10.53 -10.77 -28.98
C GLU A 51 -10.75 -12.26 -29.28
N ILE A 52 -11.14 -13.06 -28.30
CA ILE A 52 -11.51 -14.46 -28.56
C ILE A 52 -13.05 -14.61 -28.58
N LYS A 53 -13.74 -13.79 -29.35
CA LYS A 53 -15.05 -14.17 -29.90
C LYS A 53 -14.79 -15.05 -31.11
N GLU A 54 -14.47 -16.31 -30.87
CA GLU A 54 -14.70 -17.33 -31.88
C GLU A 54 -16.19 -17.36 -32.16
N SER A 55 -16.55 -17.15 -33.42
CA SER A 55 -17.86 -17.45 -33.92
C SER A 55 -18.15 -18.92 -33.57
N GLU A 56 -19.03 -19.16 -32.63
CA GLU A 56 -19.63 -20.46 -32.40
C GLU A 56 -20.51 -20.78 -33.65
N THR A 57 -19.88 -21.36 -34.66
CA THR A 57 -20.59 -22.04 -35.70
C THR A 57 -21.15 -23.32 -35.07
N ASN A 58 -22.48 -23.42 -34.99
CA ASN A 58 -23.16 -24.65 -34.61
C ASN A 58 -22.81 -25.73 -35.65
N ILE A 59 -21.76 -26.50 -35.39
CA ILE A 59 -21.38 -27.67 -36.18
C ILE A 59 -22.10 -28.85 -35.53
N ASP A 60 -22.87 -29.60 -36.31
CA ASP A 60 -23.46 -30.86 -35.86
C ASP A 60 -22.36 -31.83 -35.46
N THR A 61 -22.24 -32.12 -34.16
CA THR A 61 -21.15 -32.90 -33.58
C THR A 61 -21.35 -34.40 -33.78
N SER A 62 -22.49 -34.86 -34.25
CA SER A 62 -22.82 -36.29 -34.39
C SER A 62 -22.07 -37.02 -35.52
N GLU A 63 -21.61 -36.28 -36.56
CA GLU A 63 -20.93 -36.82 -37.73
C GLU A 63 -19.40 -36.68 -37.73
N LEU A 64 -18.79 -36.13 -36.68
CA LEU A 64 -17.34 -35.92 -36.67
C LEU A 64 -16.57 -37.23 -36.46
N PRO A 65 -15.52 -37.49 -37.25
CA PRO A 65 -14.66 -38.66 -37.08
C PRO A 65 -14.06 -38.71 -35.70
N LYS A 66 -14.18 -39.84 -35.01
CA LYS A 66 -13.54 -40.12 -33.71
C LYS A 66 -12.28 -40.93 -33.91
N PHE A 67 -11.33 -40.74 -33.04
CA PHE A 67 -10.08 -41.50 -32.96
C PHE A 67 -9.71 -41.79 -31.49
N PHE A 68 -9.16 -42.97 -31.24
CA PHE A 68 -8.77 -43.35 -29.88
C PHE A 68 -7.41 -42.76 -29.52
N VAL A 69 -7.30 -42.10 -28.39
CA VAL A 69 -6.05 -41.48 -27.91
C VAL A 69 -5.44 -42.34 -26.83
N LYS A 70 -4.25 -42.86 -27.10
CA LYS A 70 -3.49 -43.67 -26.16
C LYS A 70 -2.51 -42.82 -25.36
N THR A 71 -1.77 -41.92 -26.05
CA THR A 71 -0.74 -41.06 -25.44
C THR A 71 -0.85 -39.63 -25.95
N ILE A 72 -0.59 -38.68 -25.07
CA ILE A 72 -0.46 -37.27 -25.43
C ILE A 72 0.89 -36.77 -24.86
N THR A 73 1.70 -36.17 -25.70
CA THR A 73 2.98 -35.56 -25.30
C THR A 73 2.96 -34.06 -25.59
N LEU A 74 3.44 -33.27 -24.65
CA LEU A 74 3.63 -31.82 -24.82
C LEU A 74 5.14 -31.52 -24.78
N LYS A 75 5.68 -31.05 -25.91
CA LYS A 75 7.07 -30.61 -26.04
C LYS A 75 7.17 -29.09 -25.85
N THR A 76 8.18 -28.65 -25.09
CA THR A 76 8.57 -27.25 -25.01
C THR A 76 9.91 -27.08 -25.70
N PRO A 77 10.04 -26.19 -26.74
CA PRO A 77 11.28 -26.07 -27.52
C PRO A 77 12.46 -25.54 -26.71
N THR A 78 12.17 -24.77 -25.66
CA THR A 78 13.20 -24.14 -24.83
C THR A 78 13.48 -25.00 -23.60
N ILE A 79 14.75 -25.39 -23.41
CA ILE A 79 15.19 -26.04 -22.18
C ILE A 79 15.29 -24.97 -21.11
N THR A 80 14.21 -24.77 -20.35
CA THR A 80 14.22 -23.91 -19.17
C THR A 80 14.59 -24.74 -17.93
N ILE A 81 15.38 -24.17 -17.04
CA ILE A 81 15.78 -24.83 -15.77
C ILE A 81 14.54 -25.18 -14.93
N LYS A 82 13.45 -24.41 -15.11
CA LYS A 82 12.18 -24.59 -14.43
C LYS A 82 11.04 -24.53 -15.45
N PRO A 83 10.09 -25.48 -15.45
CA PRO A 83 8.90 -25.42 -16.29
C PRO A 83 8.12 -24.11 -16.07
N LEU A 84 7.57 -23.54 -17.14
CA LEU A 84 6.77 -22.30 -17.08
C LEU A 84 5.47 -22.51 -16.30
N VAL A 85 4.87 -23.69 -16.45
CA VAL A 85 3.64 -24.11 -15.76
C VAL A 85 3.95 -25.35 -14.93
N ASN A 86 3.27 -25.53 -13.82
CA ASN A 86 3.44 -26.71 -12.98
C ASN A 86 3.11 -27.99 -13.77
N PRO A 87 4.08 -28.94 -13.96
CA PRO A 87 3.85 -30.14 -14.73
C PRO A 87 2.63 -30.96 -14.29
N LYS A 88 2.35 -31.01 -12.98
CA LYS A 88 1.19 -31.74 -12.44
C LYS A 88 -0.14 -31.16 -12.93
N LYS A 89 -0.22 -29.85 -13.18
CA LYS A 89 -1.43 -29.23 -13.75
C LYS A 89 -1.59 -29.62 -15.23
N ILE A 90 -0.49 -29.59 -15.98
CA ILE A 90 -0.46 -30.02 -17.38
C ILE A 90 -0.85 -31.49 -17.49
N ASP A 91 -0.19 -32.38 -16.72
CA ASP A 91 -0.47 -33.81 -16.71
C ASP A 91 -1.96 -34.10 -16.42
N LYS A 92 -2.55 -33.40 -15.44
CA LYS A 92 -3.96 -33.53 -15.11
C LYS A 92 -4.86 -33.19 -16.30
N ILE A 93 -4.54 -32.13 -17.05
CA ILE A 93 -5.32 -31.74 -18.25
C ILE A 93 -5.15 -32.80 -19.34
N LEU A 94 -3.93 -33.29 -19.57
CA LEU A 94 -3.66 -34.32 -20.58
C LEU A 94 -4.35 -35.63 -20.25
N ASP A 95 -4.38 -36.04 -18.98
CA ASP A 95 -4.99 -37.29 -18.51
C ASP A 95 -6.52 -37.33 -18.71
N GLU A 96 -7.17 -36.16 -18.74
CA GLU A 96 -8.60 -36.06 -19.04
C GLU A 96 -8.95 -36.58 -20.43
N TYR A 97 -7.99 -36.58 -21.37
CA TYR A 97 -8.19 -36.95 -22.79
C TYR A 97 -7.47 -38.26 -23.18
N LYS A 98 -6.68 -38.87 -22.30
CA LYS A 98 -6.04 -40.16 -22.55
C LYS A 98 -6.99 -41.36 -22.38
N ASN A 99 -6.76 -42.40 -23.13
CA ASN A 99 -7.52 -43.66 -23.12
C ASN A 99 -9.02 -43.48 -23.42
N LYS A 100 -9.34 -42.54 -24.32
CA LYS A 100 -10.67 -42.19 -24.73
C LYS A 100 -10.77 -42.03 -26.25
N GLU A 101 -11.94 -42.22 -26.78
CA GLU A 101 -12.31 -41.76 -28.14
C GLU A 101 -12.62 -40.28 -28.10
N ILE A 102 -11.92 -39.48 -28.88
CA ILE A 102 -12.14 -38.05 -29.01
C ILE A 102 -12.30 -37.64 -30.47
N ASN A 103 -12.89 -36.50 -30.71
CA ASN A 103 -13.01 -35.89 -32.02
C ASN A 103 -12.15 -34.60 -32.12
N ILE A 104 -12.19 -33.93 -33.24
CA ILE A 104 -11.42 -32.71 -33.48
C ILE A 104 -11.83 -31.56 -32.55
N LEU A 105 -13.08 -31.48 -32.08
CA LEU A 105 -13.54 -30.44 -31.16
C LEU A 105 -13.01 -30.70 -29.75
N ASP A 106 -12.94 -31.96 -29.33
CA ASP A 106 -12.31 -32.34 -28.06
C ASP A 106 -10.81 -31.98 -28.07
N LEU A 107 -10.15 -32.20 -29.20
CA LEU A 107 -8.74 -31.81 -29.37
C LEU A 107 -8.54 -30.26 -29.30
N ARG A 108 -9.44 -29.50 -29.92
CA ARG A 108 -9.46 -28.04 -29.79
C ARG A 108 -9.70 -27.61 -28.34
N ALA A 109 -10.63 -28.28 -27.64
CA ALA A 109 -10.91 -28.02 -26.23
C ALA A 109 -9.66 -28.30 -25.34
N LEU A 110 -8.95 -29.38 -25.61
CA LEU A 110 -7.67 -29.69 -24.96
C LEU A 110 -6.64 -28.57 -25.16
N VAL A 111 -6.41 -28.18 -26.43
CA VAL A 111 -5.46 -27.10 -26.76
C VAL A 111 -5.86 -25.79 -26.10
N LYS A 112 -7.17 -25.48 -26.08
CA LYS A 112 -7.71 -24.29 -25.39
C LYS A 112 -7.42 -24.33 -23.88
N LYS A 113 -7.70 -25.45 -23.20
CA LYS A 113 -7.41 -25.61 -21.76
C LYS A 113 -5.92 -25.45 -21.45
N LEU A 114 -5.05 -25.99 -22.29
CA LEU A 114 -3.61 -25.81 -22.11
C LEU A 114 -3.18 -24.36 -22.31
N ASN A 115 -3.71 -23.67 -23.32
CA ASN A 115 -3.44 -22.24 -23.54
C ASN A 115 -3.94 -21.37 -22.38
N GLU A 116 -5.12 -21.68 -21.83
CA GLU A 116 -5.66 -21.02 -20.64
C GLU A 116 -4.75 -21.22 -19.43
N GLU A 117 -4.18 -22.42 -19.23
CA GLU A 117 -3.27 -22.68 -18.12
C GLU A 117 -1.96 -21.89 -18.25
N TYR A 118 -1.37 -21.78 -19.46
CA TYR A 118 -0.22 -20.90 -19.71
C TYR A 118 -0.56 -19.42 -19.45
N ALA A 119 -1.74 -18.98 -19.89
CA ALA A 119 -2.20 -17.59 -19.68
C ALA A 119 -2.44 -17.30 -18.20
N ASN A 120 -3.01 -18.23 -17.43
CA ASN A 120 -3.23 -18.10 -15.98
C ASN A 120 -1.91 -17.94 -15.19
N GLU A 121 -0.83 -18.58 -15.67
CA GLU A 121 0.53 -18.41 -15.11
C GLU A 121 1.26 -17.15 -15.67
N GLY A 122 0.55 -16.32 -16.47
CA GLY A 122 1.03 -15.07 -17.00
C GLY A 122 1.74 -15.14 -18.37
N TYR A 123 1.80 -16.32 -18.99
CA TYR A 123 2.47 -16.52 -20.30
C TYR A 123 1.48 -16.36 -21.46
N ILE A 124 0.88 -15.19 -21.55
CA ILE A 124 -0.25 -14.86 -22.45
C ILE A 124 0.06 -14.96 -23.93
N THR A 125 1.33 -14.92 -24.33
CA THR A 125 1.78 -15.04 -25.74
C THR A 125 2.32 -16.43 -26.08
N THR A 126 2.45 -17.33 -25.10
CA THR A 126 2.73 -18.74 -25.33
C THR A 126 1.50 -19.42 -25.90
N ARG A 127 1.69 -20.26 -26.94
CA ARG A 127 0.60 -20.97 -27.62
C ARG A 127 0.97 -22.42 -27.81
N VAL A 128 0.01 -23.28 -27.48
CA VAL A 128 0.10 -24.72 -27.73
C VAL A 128 -0.50 -25.00 -29.09
N TYR A 129 0.23 -25.74 -29.89
CA TYR A 129 -0.19 -26.16 -31.23
C TYR A 129 -0.08 -27.67 -31.35
N LEU A 130 -0.85 -28.21 -32.28
CA LEU A 130 -0.70 -29.57 -32.75
C LEU A 130 0.57 -29.65 -33.60
N GLU A 131 1.46 -30.64 -33.35
CA GLU A 131 2.63 -30.84 -34.20
C GLU A 131 2.19 -31.17 -35.62
N PRO A 132 2.69 -30.46 -36.66
CA PRO A 132 2.27 -30.72 -38.04
C PRO A 132 2.62 -32.17 -38.47
N ASP A 133 1.95 -32.64 -39.52
CA ASP A 133 2.22 -33.91 -40.20
C ASP A 133 2.15 -35.16 -39.30
N GLN A 134 1.30 -35.17 -38.27
CA GLN A 134 1.06 -36.33 -37.44
C GLN A 134 -0.23 -37.08 -37.87
N ASN A 135 -0.19 -38.42 -37.80
CA ASN A 135 -1.33 -39.26 -38.02
C ASN A 135 -2.16 -39.41 -36.73
N LEU A 136 -3.31 -38.80 -36.61
CA LEU A 136 -4.17 -38.86 -35.41
C LEU A 136 -4.73 -40.28 -35.18
N GLN A 137 -4.84 -41.09 -36.23
CA GLN A 137 -5.31 -42.49 -36.14
C GLN A 137 -4.29 -43.43 -35.43
N SER A 138 -3.04 -42.99 -35.24
CA SER A 138 -2.00 -43.74 -34.50
C SER A 138 -2.29 -43.86 -33.01
N GLY A 139 -3.17 -43.05 -32.49
CA GLY A 139 -3.46 -42.94 -31.07
C GLY A 139 -2.42 -42.13 -30.27
N GLU A 140 -1.44 -41.52 -30.94
CA GLU A 140 -0.43 -40.65 -30.35
C GLU A 140 -0.67 -39.22 -30.78
N ILE A 141 -0.88 -38.31 -29.83
CA ILE A 141 -1.00 -36.90 -30.06
C ILE A 141 0.26 -36.20 -29.58
N ARG A 142 0.89 -35.43 -30.46
CA ARG A 142 2.06 -34.62 -30.15
C ARG A 142 1.67 -33.14 -30.22
N LEU A 143 1.84 -32.46 -29.09
CA LEU A 143 1.62 -31.02 -28.92
C LEU A 143 2.96 -30.31 -28.73
N VAL A 144 3.03 -29.07 -29.20
CA VAL A 144 4.20 -28.18 -29.04
C VAL A 144 3.75 -26.87 -28.45
N ALA A 145 4.35 -26.48 -27.31
CA ALA A 145 4.13 -25.15 -26.72
C ALA A 145 5.18 -24.19 -27.27
N LEU A 146 4.79 -23.31 -28.18
CA LEU A 146 5.64 -22.22 -28.67
C LEU A 146 5.67 -21.08 -27.65
N GLU A 147 6.81 -20.92 -26.98
CA GLU A 147 7.00 -19.89 -25.96
C GLU A 147 7.10 -18.50 -26.62
N GLY A 148 6.21 -17.59 -26.20
CA GLY A 148 6.24 -16.23 -26.68
C GLY A 148 7.38 -15.42 -26.06
N LYS A 149 8.20 -14.76 -26.87
CA LYS A 149 9.36 -13.95 -26.45
C LYS A 149 9.15 -12.47 -26.73
N ILE A 150 9.85 -11.62 -25.98
CA ILE A 150 9.86 -10.18 -26.19
C ILE A 150 10.87 -9.83 -27.28
N GLU A 151 10.42 -9.17 -28.36
CA GLU A 151 11.29 -8.60 -29.37
C GLU A 151 11.88 -7.28 -28.86
N GLU A 152 11.01 -6.38 -28.37
CA GLU A 152 11.39 -5.09 -27.82
C GLU A 152 10.26 -4.49 -26.97
N ILE A 153 10.61 -3.54 -26.09
CA ILE A 153 9.67 -2.71 -25.34
C ILE A 153 9.87 -1.27 -25.77
N ILE A 154 8.84 -0.68 -26.36
CA ILE A 154 8.86 0.68 -26.92
C ILE A 154 7.99 1.58 -26.05
N LEU A 155 8.51 2.72 -25.60
CA LEU A 155 7.77 3.73 -24.85
C LEU A 155 7.65 5.01 -25.67
N ASP A 156 6.42 5.44 -25.92
CA ASP A 156 6.08 6.66 -26.63
C ASP A 156 6.80 6.81 -28.00
N LYS A 157 7.73 7.79 -28.10
CA LYS A 157 8.49 8.11 -29.31
C LYS A 157 9.83 7.39 -29.40
N ASP A 158 10.12 6.47 -28.49
CA ASP A 158 11.37 5.70 -28.41
C ASP A 158 12.66 6.56 -28.38
N THR A 159 12.55 7.72 -27.75
CA THR A 159 13.69 8.63 -27.57
C THR A 159 14.73 8.04 -26.60
N ALA A 160 15.93 8.59 -26.55
CA ALA A 160 16.95 8.19 -25.56
C ALA A 160 16.45 8.33 -24.09
N LYS A 161 15.58 9.30 -23.83
CA LYS A 161 14.90 9.46 -22.53
C LYS A 161 13.92 8.32 -22.29
N ASP A 162 13.14 7.94 -23.29
CA ASP A 162 12.16 6.86 -23.17
C ASP A 162 12.86 5.51 -22.97
N LYS A 163 13.94 5.24 -23.71
CA LYS A 163 14.79 4.04 -23.52
C LYS A 163 15.35 3.94 -22.09
N ARG A 164 15.80 5.06 -21.53
CA ARG A 164 16.26 5.11 -20.14
C ARG A 164 15.13 4.82 -19.15
N ARG A 165 13.93 5.38 -19.34
CA ARG A 165 12.75 5.09 -18.52
C ARG A 165 12.37 3.61 -18.58
N VAL A 166 12.39 3.00 -19.76
CA VAL A 166 12.16 1.55 -19.95
C VAL A 166 13.21 0.72 -19.20
N PHE A 167 14.49 1.05 -19.35
CA PHE A 167 15.57 0.34 -18.66
C PHE A 167 15.40 0.29 -17.13
N PHE A 168 14.99 1.40 -16.52
CA PHE A 168 14.75 1.47 -15.07
C PHE A 168 13.43 0.83 -14.64
N ALA A 169 12.42 0.83 -15.50
CA ALA A 169 11.08 0.34 -15.16
C ALA A 169 10.93 -1.18 -15.32
N PHE A 170 11.43 -1.75 -16.43
CA PHE A 170 11.15 -3.14 -16.79
C PHE A 170 12.26 -4.10 -16.39
N THR A 171 11.86 -5.28 -15.91
CA THR A 171 12.78 -6.38 -15.61
C THR A 171 13.05 -7.23 -16.84
N ASN A 172 12.09 -7.28 -17.77
CA ASN A 172 12.19 -8.07 -18.97
C ASN A 172 13.05 -7.38 -20.02
N GLU A 173 13.87 -8.18 -20.65
CA GLU A 173 14.78 -7.76 -21.70
C GLU A 173 14.41 -8.50 -22.99
N LYS A 174 14.94 -8.00 -24.09
CA LYS A 174 14.85 -8.65 -25.39
C LYS A 174 15.19 -10.15 -25.29
N ASP A 175 14.53 -10.96 -26.09
CA ASP A 175 14.69 -12.42 -26.19
C ASP A 175 14.28 -13.24 -24.94
N LYS A 176 13.77 -12.60 -23.88
CA LYS A 176 13.18 -13.29 -22.73
C LYS A 176 11.74 -13.69 -22.98
N ILE A 177 11.30 -14.78 -22.37
CA ILE A 177 9.91 -15.22 -22.41
C ILE A 177 9.03 -14.12 -21.80
N LEU A 178 7.95 -13.77 -22.52
CA LEU A 178 7.02 -12.75 -22.07
C LEU A 178 6.15 -13.30 -20.95
N ASN A 179 6.23 -12.67 -19.77
CA ASN A 179 5.32 -12.88 -18.66
C ASN A 179 4.67 -11.56 -18.29
N ILE A 180 3.33 -11.54 -18.27
CA ILE A 180 2.55 -10.32 -18.03
C ILE A 180 2.82 -9.71 -16.67
N SER A 181 3.07 -10.49 -15.61
CA SER A 181 3.38 -9.97 -14.28
C SER A 181 4.64 -9.11 -14.25
N HIS A 182 5.62 -9.44 -15.10
CA HIS A 182 6.84 -8.63 -15.25
C HIS A 182 6.57 -7.34 -16.03
N ILE A 183 5.70 -7.41 -17.04
CA ILE A 183 5.28 -6.22 -17.80
C ILE A 183 4.46 -5.29 -16.91
N ASP A 184 3.50 -5.83 -16.16
CA ASP A 184 2.70 -5.07 -15.18
C ASP A 184 3.59 -4.36 -14.14
N ASN A 185 4.64 -5.03 -13.64
CA ASN A 185 5.60 -4.37 -12.76
C ASN A 185 6.30 -3.18 -13.43
N GLY A 186 6.63 -3.30 -14.71
CA GLY A 186 7.20 -2.20 -15.49
C GLY A 186 6.22 -1.02 -15.61
N ILE A 187 4.95 -1.30 -15.86
CA ILE A 187 3.88 -0.29 -15.88
C ILE A 187 3.69 0.36 -14.50
N ASP A 188 3.67 -0.43 -13.41
CA ASP A 188 3.63 0.11 -12.05
C ASP A 188 4.78 1.07 -11.79
N ASN A 189 5.98 0.74 -12.26
CA ASN A 189 7.17 1.60 -12.13
C ASN A 189 7.06 2.89 -12.96
N LEU A 190 6.42 2.84 -14.12
CA LEU A 190 6.13 4.05 -14.91
C LEU A 190 5.05 4.90 -14.24
N ASN A 191 3.98 4.26 -13.75
CA ASN A 191 2.80 4.91 -13.16
C ASN A 191 3.00 5.28 -11.68
N ARG A 192 4.12 4.90 -11.04
CA ARG A 192 4.41 5.29 -9.65
C ARG A 192 4.44 6.79 -9.41
N VAL A 193 4.69 7.57 -10.45
CA VAL A 193 4.63 9.04 -10.43
C VAL A 193 3.26 9.52 -10.89
N GLU A 194 2.70 10.53 -10.23
CA GLU A 194 1.34 11.01 -10.52
C GLU A 194 1.19 11.61 -11.91
N SER A 195 2.27 12.21 -12.45
CA SER A 195 2.27 12.85 -13.77
C SER A 195 2.27 11.87 -14.94
N ASN A 196 2.23 10.57 -14.69
CA ASN A 196 2.29 9.55 -15.73
C ASN A 196 1.13 8.57 -15.61
N ASN A 197 0.46 8.30 -16.73
CA ASN A 197 -0.56 7.26 -16.86
C ASN A 197 -0.23 6.44 -18.11
N SER A 198 0.51 5.35 -17.91
CA SER A 198 0.96 4.47 -18.99
C SER A 198 0.02 3.29 -19.13
N LYS A 199 -0.26 2.93 -20.39
CA LYS A 199 -0.99 1.73 -20.81
C LYS A 199 -0.12 0.93 -21.75
N ILE A 200 -0.38 -0.37 -21.86
CA ILE A 200 0.35 -1.25 -22.76
C ILE A 200 -0.56 -1.82 -23.85
N ASN A 201 0.06 -2.09 -24.98
CA ASN A 201 -0.49 -2.90 -26.05
C ASN A 201 0.59 -3.91 -26.48
N ILE A 202 0.22 -5.19 -26.62
CA ILE A 202 1.12 -6.25 -27.06
C ILE A 202 0.73 -6.63 -28.48
N VAL A 203 1.65 -6.43 -29.40
CA VAL A 203 1.44 -6.70 -30.84
C VAL A 203 2.42 -7.79 -31.30
N PRO A 204 2.08 -8.53 -32.38
CA PRO A 204 3.00 -9.48 -32.98
C PRO A 204 4.33 -8.82 -33.36
N GLY A 205 5.44 -9.51 -33.10
CA GLY A 205 6.76 -9.11 -33.53
C GLY A 205 7.04 -9.42 -35.01
N THR A 206 8.23 -9.08 -35.47
CA THR A 206 8.66 -9.36 -36.84
C THR A 206 9.06 -10.83 -37.06
N LYS A 207 9.38 -11.54 -35.95
CA LYS A 207 9.77 -12.95 -35.96
C LYS A 207 8.66 -13.81 -35.36
N GLN A 208 8.48 -15.02 -35.85
CA GLN A 208 7.54 -15.96 -35.29
C GLN A 208 7.87 -16.26 -33.82
N GLY A 209 6.85 -16.26 -32.96
CA GLY A 209 7.00 -16.44 -31.51
C GLY A 209 7.52 -15.22 -30.77
N TYR A 210 7.66 -14.05 -31.43
CA TYR A 210 8.04 -12.80 -30.80
C TYR A 210 6.87 -11.81 -30.73
N SER A 211 6.88 -10.99 -29.70
CA SER A 211 5.91 -9.91 -29.50
C SER A 211 6.63 -8.60 -29.16
N LYS A 212 6.10 -7.49 -29.64
CA LYS A 212 6.51 -6.14 -29.24
C LYS A 212 5.57 -5.63 -28.17
N VAL A 213 6.13 -5.04 -27.11
CA VAL A 213 5.38 -4.37 -26.04
C VAL A 213 5.40 -2.88 -26.33
N ILE A 214 4.29 -2.32 -26.74
CA ILE A 214 4.13 -0.89 -27.00
C ILE A 214 3.51 -0.25 -25.76
N VAL A 215 4.19 0.73 -25.19
CA VAL A 215 3.75 1.48 -24.01
C VAL A 215 3.43 2.90 -24.43
N GLU A 216 2.19 3.30 -24.22
CA GLU A 216 1.71 4.66 -24.44
C GLU A 216 1.52 5.36 -23.11
N SER A 217 2.08 6.57 -22.95
CA SER A 217 1.99 7.34 -21.71
C SER A 217 1.24 8.64 -21.91
N GLU A 218 0.09 8.77 -21.25
CA GLU A 218 -0.54 10.06 -21.05
C GLU A 218 0.24 10.81 -19.97
N LYS A 219 0.78 11.98 -20.31
CA LYS A 219 1.65 12.77 -19.43
C LYS A 219 0.90 14.00 -18.92
N GLU A 220 0.82 14.14 -17.61
CA GLU A 220 0.42 15.38 -16.95
C GLU A 220 1.66 16.25 -16.62
N LYS A 221 1.41 17.43 -16.07
CA LYS A 221 2.50 18.32 -15.61
C LYS A 221 3.37 17.60 -14.58
N PRO A 222 4.70 17.64 -14.69
CA PRO A 222 5.58 16.93 -13.78
C PRO A 222 5.71 17.61 -12.40
N ILE A 223 5.27 18.87 -12.29
CA ILE A 223 5.34 19.64 -11.06
C ILE A 223 3.95 19.75 -10.43
N ARG A 224 3.85 19.54 -9.12
CA ARG A 224 2.63 19.70 -8.33
C ARG A 224 2.92 20.45 -7.06
N LEU A 225 2.02 21.39 -6.74
CA LEU A 225 1.98 22.09 -5.47
C LEU A 225 0.74 21.63 -4.72
N VAL A 226 0.93 21.07 -3.51
CA VAL A 226 -0.17 20.63 -2.65
C VAL A 226 -0.18 21.47 -1.38
N LEU A 227 -1.31 22.13 -1.14
CA LEU A 227 -1.57 22.91 0.07
C LEU A 227 -2.57 22.17 0.95
N ASN A 228 -2.23 21.92 2.19
CA ASN A 228 -3.11 21.29 3.16
C ASN A 228 -3.32 22.23 4.35
N TYR A 229 -4.55 22.28 4.84
CA TYR A 229 -4.93 22.89 6.11
C TYR A 229 -5.62 21.85 6.98
N GLU A 230 -5.28 21.80 8.26
CA GLU A 230 -5.80 20.84 9.22
C GLU A 230 -6.21 21.58 10.52
N ASP A 231 -7.47 21.46 10.90
CA ASP A 231 -8.00 21.80 12.22
C ASP A 231 -8.61 20.56 12.84
N THR A 232 -7.77 19.76 13.49
CA THR A 232 -8.11 18.42 13.99
C THR A 232 -7.84 18.25 15.48
N GLN A 233 -7.14 19.20 16.11
CA GLN A 233 -6.83 19.21 17.54
C GLN A 233 -7.07 20.60 18.13
N LYS A 234 -7.44 20.64 19.40
CA LYS A 234 -7.70 21.90 20.11
C LYS A 234 -6.50 22.83 20.03
N ASP A 235 -6.75 24.05 19.56
CA ASP A 235 -5.73 25.11 19.45
C ASP A 235 -4.46 24.73 18.67
N LYS A 236 -4.56 23.78 17.74
CA LYS A 236 -3.44 23.30 16.91
C LYS A 236 -3.79 23.18 15.43
N GLN A 237 -4.21 24.32 14.84
CA GLN A 237 -4.37 24.38 13.39
C GLN A 237 -3.00 24.28 12.72
N LYS A 238 -2.89 23.42 11.71
CA LYS A 238 -1.65 23.17 10.96
C LYS A 238 -1.87 23.43 9.47
N TYR A 239 -0.80 23.85 8.83
CA TYR A 239 -0.74 23.90 7.38
C TYR A 239 0.46 23.11 6.89
N LYS A 240 0.35 22.57 5.69
CA LYS A 240 1.42 21.83 5.02
C LYS A 240 1.47 22.29 3.57
N ILE A 241 2.65 22.58 3.09
CA ILE A 241 2.95 22.93 1.70
C ILE A 241 3.87 21.85 1.16
N THR A 242 3.49 21.20 0.08
CA THR A 242 4.32 20.18 -0.56
C THR A 242 4.55 20.54 -2.02
N LEU A 243 5.79 20.57 -2.43
CA LEU A 243 6.22 20.70 -3.83
C LEU A 243 6.77 19.35 -4.28
N GLU A 244 6.23 18.82 -5.37
CA GLU A 244 6.64 17.54 -5.96
C GLU A 244 7.09 17.76 -7.40
N TYR A 245 8.11 17.02 -7.81
CA TYR A 245 8.57 16.98 -9.19
C TYR A 245 8.82 15.54 -9.62
N ASP A 246 8.15 15.15 -10.68
CA ASP A 246 8.24 13.81 -11.24
C ASP A 246 9.23 13.76 -12.40
N ASN A 247 9.96 12.66 -12.44
CA ASN A 247 10.80 12.29 -13.58
C ASN A 247 11.90 13.33 -13.90
N LEU A 248 12.52 13.88 -12.84
CA LEU A 248 13.59 14.88 -12.94
C LEU A 248 14.79 14.37 -13.75
N LEU A 249 15.28 13.16 -13.42
CA LEU A 249 16.42 12.54 -14.11
C LEU A 249 16.00 11.69 -15.31
N GLY A 250 14.67 11.54 -15.55
CA GLY A 250 14.15 10.68 -16.61
C GLY A 250 14.36 9.19 -16.34
N ILE A 251 14.24 8.77 -15.10
CA ILE A 251 14.35 7.38 -14.64
C ILE A 251 13.11 6.95 -13.84
N ASN A 252 11.97 7.60 -14.10
CA ASN A 252 10.72 7.44 -13.37
C ASN A 252 10.86 7.81 -11.87
N ASP A 253 11.71 8.78 -11.60
CA ASP A 253 12.00 9.28 -10.26
C ASP A 253 10.97 10.32 -9.79
N ASN A 254 10.85 10.43 -8.48
CA ASN A 254 10.06 11.47 -7.82
C ASN A 254 10.91 12.12 -6.73
N ILE A 255 10.91 13.45 -6.72
CA ILE A 255 11.47 14.26 -5.64
C ILE A 255 10.36 15.11 -5.05
N TYR A 256 10.34 15.24 -3.73
CA TYR A 256 9.42 16.12 -3.05
C TYR A 256 10.08 16.85 -1.89
N PHE A 257 9.56 18.06 -1.64
CA PHE A 257 9.87 18.86 -0.48
C PHE A 257 8.58 19.28 0.20
N SER A 258 8.49 19.14 1.52
CA SER A 258 7.30 19.48 2.29
C SER A 258 7.68 20.28 3.53
N TYR A 259 6.94 21.36 3.76
CA TYR A 259 6.98 22.15 4.99
C TYR A 259 5.64 22.01 5.71
N ARG A 260 5.66 21.73 7.01
CA ARG A 260 4.48 21.71 7.88
C ARG A 260 4.73 22.63 9.07
N GLY A 261 3.76 23.47 9.39
CA GLY A 261 3.85 24.40 10.50
C GLY A 261 2.51 24.64 11.19
N ASP A 262 2.57 25.20 12.38
CA ASP A 262 1.40 25.70 13.12
C ASP A 262 0.96 27.07 12.59
N VAL A 263 -0.34 27.27 12.36
CA VAL A 263 -0.93 28.55 11.94
C VAL A 263 -0.66 29.65 12.98
N ARG A 264 -0.67 29.30 14.26
CA ARG A 264 -0.39 30.23 15.37
C ARG A 264 1.02 30.87 15.30
N LYS A 265 1.98 30.17 14.71
CA LYS A 265 3.32 30.71 14.46
C LYS A 265 3.29 31.88 13.47
N LEU A 266 2.40 31.85 12.48
CA LEU A 266 2.22 32.93 11.49
C LEU A 266 1.65 34.20 12.14
N THR A 267 0.75 34.04 13.11
CA THR A 267 0.07 35.16 13.78
C THR A 267 0.86 35.79 14.93
N LYS A 268 2.08 35.28 15.23
CA LYS A 268 2.95 35.71 16.37
C LYS A 268 2.31 35.56 17.76
N ALA A 269 1.09 35.02 17.87
CA ALA A 269 0.34 34.93 19.12
C ALA A 269 0.94 33.92 20.14
N HIS A 270 1.67 32.91 19.68
CA HIS A 270 2.24 31.86 20.54
C HIS A 270 3.65 31.46 20.09
N LYS A 271 4.65 32.31 20.39
CA LYS A 271 6.06 32.02 20.03
C LYS A 271 6.66 30.82 20.78
N ASP A 272 6.02 30.39 21.86
CA ASP A 272 6.58 29.40 22.80
C ASP A 272 5.87 28.05 22.76
N ASP A 273 4.87 27.85 21.90
CA ASP A 273 4.18 26.58 21.68
C ASP A 273 3.89 26.40 20.19
N TYR A 274 4.74 25.66 19.48
CA TYR A 274 4.59 25.36 18.06
C TYR A 274 5.35 24.09 17.64
N THR A 275 4.88 23.48 16.56
CA THR A 275 5.59 22.41 15.85
C THR A 275 5.86 22.84 14.41
N GLU A 276 7.08 22.62 13.93
CA GLU A 276 7.42 22.78 12.51
C GLU A 276 8.24 21.60 12.02
N SER A 277 8.06 21.22 10.75
CA SER A 277 8.87 20.16 10.14
C SER A 277 9.13 20.42 8.66
N TYR A 278 10.31 20.01 8.22
CA TYR A 278 10.78 20.02 6.84
C TYR A 278 11.05 18.57 6.44
N LEU A 279 10.40 18.12 5.39
CA LEU A 279 10.57 16.79 4.86
C LEU A 279 11.01 16.88 3.42
N ALA A 280 12.05 16.18 3.05
CA ALA A 280 12.49 15.99 1.68
C ALA A 280 12.61 14.50 1.37
N GLY A 281 12.27 14.09 0.17
CA GLY A 281 12.41 12.71 -0.26
C GLY A 281 12.73 12.62 -1.74
N TYR A 282 13.46 11.56 -2.09
CA TYR A 282 13.79 11.19 -3.46
C TYR A 282 13.66 9.69 -3.63
N SER A 283 13.02 9.25 -4.71
CA SER A 283 12.84 7.82 -4.94
C SER A 283 12.77 7.51 -6.43
N PHE A 284 13.28 6.33 -6.81
CA PHE A 284 13.27 5.85 -8.18
C PHE A 284 13.22 4.33 -8.25
N PRO A 285 12.65 3.75 -9.32
CA PRO A 285 12.65 2.32 -9.53
C PRO A 285 13.96 1.88 -10.20
N VAL A 286 14.37 0.65 -9.91
CA VAL A 286 15.41 -0.07 -10.65
C VAL A 286 14.89 -1.49 -10.88
N LYS A 287 14.21 -1.70 -11.99
CA LYS A 287 13.59 -2.99 -12.33
C LYS A 287 12.57 -3.43 -11.25
N SER A 288 12.82 -4.54 -10.56
CA SER A 288 11.96 -5.03 -9.47
C SER A 288 12.21 -4.34 -8.12
N TRP A 289 13.17 -3.43 -8.05
CA TRP A 289 13.50 -2.68 -6.85
C TRP A 289 13.00 -1.24 -6.95
N THR A 290 12.63 -0.66 -5.82
CA THR A 290 12.45 0.78 -5.66
C THR A 290 13.36 1.24 -4.54
N LEU A 291 14.16 2.27 -4.81
CA LEU A 291 15.06 2.88 -3.84
C LEU A 291 14.47 4.23 -3.39
N GLY A 292 14.57 4.52 -2.11
CA GLY A 292 14.08 5.76 -1.53
C GLY A 292 15.05 6.34 -0.50
N PHE A 293 15.15 7.66 -0.50
CA PHE A 293 15.92 8.45 0.44
C PHE A 293 15.00 9.49 1.06
N SER A 294 15.11 9.69 2.36
CA SER A 294 14.32 10.69 3.07
C SER A 294 15.13 11.45 4.08
N PHE A 295 14.78 12.72 4.25
CA PHE A 295 15.30 13.59 5.29
C PHE A 295 14.15 14.31 5.95
N ASN A 296 14.07 14.22 7.28
CA ASN A 296 13.09 14.95 8.08
C ASN A 296 13.81 15.73 9.16
N LYS A 297 13.50 17.03 9.24
CA LYS A 297 13.95 17.93 10.31
C LYS A 297 12.73 18.53 10.99
N SER A 298 12.60 18.31 12.29
CA SER A 298 11.49 18.87 13.06
C SER A 298 11.97 19.65 14.27
N ARG A 299 11.14 20.60 14.66
CA ARG A 299 11.28 21.38 15.90
C ARG A 299 9.92 21.41 16.58
N GLU A 300 9.92 21.05 17.84
CA GLU A 300 8.76 21.17 18.71
C GLU A 300 9.13 22.03 19.90
N LYS A 301 8.42 23.14 20.07
CA LYS A 301 8.56 24.03 21.23
C LYS A 301 7.29 23.99 22.04
N SER A 302 7.40 23.74 23.32
CA SER A 302 6.26 23.72 24.24
C SER A 302 6.55 24.49 25.50
N LEU A 303 5.51 25.04 26.11
CA LEU A 303 5.59 25.77 27.37
C LEU A 303 5.32 24.80 28.53
N ILE A 304 6.28 24.71 29.45
CA ILE A 304 6.13 24.00 30.72
C ILE A 304 5.73 25.01 31.78
N LEU A 305 4.53 24.84 32.34
CA LEU A 305 4.03 25.68 33.42
C LEU A 305 4.70 25.25 34.74
N GLY A 306 5.56 26.10 35.25
CA GLY A 306 6.16 25.91 36.56
C GLY A 306 5.44 26.69 37.65
N SER A 307 5.65 26.35 38.92
CA SER A 307 4.98 26.99 40.06
C SER A 307 5.37 28.47 40.25
N ARG A 308 6.55 28.88 39.80
CA ARG A 308 7.03 30.28 39.89
C ARG A 308 7.31 30.92 38.54
N THR A 309 7.82 30.16 37.58
CA THR A 309 8.18 30.64 36.26
C THR A 309 7.87 29.55 35.21
N ASN A 310 7.46 30.00 34.01
CA ASN A 310 7.25 29.10 32.89
C ASN A 310 8.57 28.87 32.15
N TYR A 311 8.82 27.64 31.75
CA TYR A 311 10.01 27.26 30.99
C TYR A 311 9.62 26.79 29.59
N THR A 312 10.49 27.06 28.61
CA THR A 312 10.30 26.52 27.26
C THR A 312 11.10 25.24 27.11
N LEU A 313 10.41 24.19 26.66
CA LEU A 313 11.03 22.93 26.18
C LEU A 313 11.13 23.00 24.66
N LEU A 314 12.34 22.82 24.11
CA LEU A 314 12.57 22.78 22.68
C LEU A 314 13.23 21.47 22.30
N THR A 315 12.52 20.65 21.53
CA THR A 315 13.04 19.42 20.95
C THR A 315 13.37 19.66 19.48
N LYS A 316 14.60 19.33 19.08
CA LYS A 316 15.06 19.36 17.68
C LYS A 316 15.38 17.94 17.24
N SER A 317 14.72 17.47 16.19
CA SER A 317 14.95 16.14 15.64
C SER A 317 15.40 16.21 14.18
N ASN A 318 16.39 15.40 13.83
CA ASN A 318 16.78 15.14 12.44
C ASN A 318 16.73 13.63 12.21
N GLN A 319 16.10 13.22 11.12
CA GLN A 319 16.00 11.83 10.72
C GLN A 319 16.46 11.70 9.26
N TYR A 320 17.29 10.71 9.00
CA TYR A 320 17.78 10.33 7.68
C TYR A 320 17.35 8.90 7.43
N GLY A 321 16.69 8.64 6.32
CA GLY A 321 16.17 7.32 5.97
C GLY A 321 16.67 6.87 4.60
N ILE A 322 17.01 5.60 4.50
CA ILE A 322 17.21 4.88 3.26
C ILE A 322 16.23 3.71 3.30
N ASN A 323 15.42 3.56 2.28
CA ASN A 323 14.51 2.44 2.17
C ASN A 323 14.59 1.80 0.78
N THR A 324 14.33 0.52 0.73
CA THR A 324 14.24 -0.21 -0.52
C THR A 324 13.09 -1.19 -0.47
N THR A 325 12.41 -1.33 -1.59
CA THR A 325 11.30 -2.26 -1.77
C THR A 325 11.58 -3.14 -2.98
N LYS A 326 11.44 -4.46 -2.82
CA LYS A 326 11.60 -5.44 -3.90
C LYS A 326 10.26 -6.13 -4.15
N LEU A 327 9.77 -6.09 -5.37
CA LEU A 327 8.65 -6.93 -5.77
C LEU A 327 9.06 -8.41 -5.70
N LEU A 328 8.34 -9.20 -4.90
CA LEU A 328 8.53 -10.64 -4.77
C LEU A 328 7.55 -11.43 -5.64
N TYR A 329 6.29 -11.00 -5.64
CA TYR A 329 5.20 -11.67 -6.35
C TYR A 329 4.15 -10.66 -6.81
N ARG A 330 3.58 -10.89 -7.98
CA ARG A 330 2.45 -10.13 -8.53
C ARG A 330 1.61 -11.00 -9.45
N ASP A 331 0.31 -10.96 -9.25
CA ASP A 331 -0.71 -11.40 -10.21
C ASP A 331 -1.86 -10.35 -10.26
N ALA A 332 -2.99 -10.70 -10.85
CA ALA A 332 -4.15 -9.82 -10.98
C ALA A 332 -4.77 -9.42 -9.62
N ASP A 333 -4.66 -10.29 -8.62
CA ASP A 333 -5.35 -10.14 -7.33
C ASP A 333 -4.39 -9.96 -6.14
N THR A 334 -3.09 -10.16 -6.35
CA THR A 334 -2.11 -10.15 -5.27
C THR A 334 -0.80 -9.46 -5.68
N LYS A 335 -0.31 -8.60 -4.79
CA LYS A 335 1.02 -7.99 -4.91
C LYS A 335 1.75 -8.11 -3.58
N VAL A 336 2.95 -8.69 -3.60
CA VAL A 336 3.79 -8.91 -2.41
C VAL A 336 5.15 -8.29 -2.62
N ASN A 337 5.58 -7.45 -1.69
CA ASN A 337 6.88 -6.80 -1.71
C ASN A 337 7.64 -7.10 -0.41
N LEU A 338 8.94 -7.24 -0.51
CA LEU A 338 9.90 -7.17 0.59
C LEU A 338 10.34 -5.71 0.75
N THR A 339 10.33 -5.21 1.98
CA THR A 339 10.86 -3.89 2.33
C THR A 339 12.04 -4.02 3.27
N MET A 340 13.04 -3.16 3.09
CA MET A 340 14.15 -3.01 4.01
C MET A 340 14.40 -1.52 4.22
N GLY A 341 14.78 -1.13 5.43
CA GLY A 341 15.01 0.27 5.77
C GLY A 341 16.14 0.44 6.77
N LEU A 342 16.76 1.60 6.71
CA LEU A 342 17.73 2.07 7.68
C LEU A 342 17.42 3.54 7.99
N ASP A 343 17.10 3.82 9.26
CA ASP A 343 16.79 5.16 9.75
C ASP A 343 17.82 5.58 10.80
N VAL A 344 18.41 6.77 10.63
CA VAL A 344 19.28 7.42 11.61
C VAL A 344 18.54 8.60 12.20
N LYS A 345 18.19 8.52 13.49
CA LYS A 345 17.41 9.52 14.23
C LYS A 345 18.30 10.21 15.26
N ARG A 346 18.29 11.54 15.24
CA ARG A 346 19.04 12.37 16.18
C ARG A 346 18.11 13.40 16.79
N GLU A 347 17.97 13.34 18.10
CA GLU A 347 17.12 14.26 18.87
C GLU A 347 17.95 14.97 19.93
N LYS A 348 17.72 16.28 20.06
CA LYS A 348 18.35 17.14 21.07
C LYS A 348 17.27 17.95 21.78
N THR A 349 17.30 17.94 23.10
CA THR A 349 16.35 18.62 23.96
C THR A 349 17.00 19.79 24.68
N TYR A 350 16.29 20.91 24.74
CA TYR A 350 16.72 22.13 25.42
C TYR A 350 15.61 22.57 26.37
N VAL A 351 15.98 22.98 27.60
CA VAL A 351 15.09 23.61 28.58
C VAL A 351 15.63 25.01 28.86
N ALA A 352 14.80 26.03 28.77
CA ALA A 352 15.21 27.44 28.94
C ALA A 352 16.46 27.79 28.12
N SER A 353 16.59 27.29 26.89
CA SER A 353 17.73 27.42 25.97
C SER A 353 18.99 26.64 26.35
N GLN A 354 19.04 25.96 27.49
CA GLN A 354 20.16 25.08 27.86
C GLN A 354 19.92 23.66 27.35
N ARG A 355 20.93 23.08 26.72
CA ARG A 355 20.86 21.71 26.21
C ARG A 355 20.91 20.70 27.34
N LEU A 356 20.01 19.77 27.34
CA LEU A 356 19.98 18.61 28.23
C LEU A 356 20.66 17.43 27.54
N GLU A 357 21.98 17.28 27.72
CA GLU A 357 22.76 16.22 27.04
C GLU A 357 22.31 14.81 27.43
N THR A 358 21.80 14.64 28.64
CA THR A 358 21.19 13.38 29.11
C THR A 358 19.92 13.00 28.36
N GLN A 359 19.27 13.97 27.72
CA GLN A 359 18.08 13.78 26.90
C GLN A 359 18.40 13.65 25.41
N ASP A 360 19.66 13.71 25.01
CA ASP A 360 20.05 13.47 23.62
C ASP A 360 19.76 12.02 23.22
N ARG A 361 19.12 11.85 22.08
CA ARG A 361 18.78 10.55 21.50
C ARG A 361 19.45 10.42 20.14
N ASN A 362 20.36 9.48 20.02
CA ASN A 362 20.96 9.06 18.75
C ASN A 362 20.61 7.59 18.57
N ILE A 363 19.69 7.29 17.67
CA ILE A 363 19.14 5.95 17.45
C ILE A 363 19.32 5.61 15.97
N THR A 364 19.86 4.43 15.69
CA THR A 364 19.88 3.86 14.35
C THR A 364 18.97 2.64 14.34
N VAL A 365 18.02 2.60 13.40
CA VAL A 365 17.01 1.56 13.31
C VAL A 365 17.14 0.87 11.96
N ALA A 366 17.37 -0.44 11.97
CA ALA A 366 17.23 -1.28 10.80
C ALA A 366 15.85 -1.92 10.80
N SER A 367 15.22 -2.02 9.64
CA SER A 367 13.91 -2.63 9.49
C SER A 367 13.85 -3.59 8.30
N VAL A 368 13.07 -4.63 8.43
CA VAL A 368 12.70 -5.55 7.37
C VAL A 368 11.20 -5.86 7.48
N GLY A 369 10.53 -5.98 6.34
CA GLY A 369 9.10 -6.22 6.35
C GLY A 369 8.56 -6.75 5.03
N VAL A 370 7.30 -7.11 5.06
CA VAL A 370 6.53 -7.53 3.88
C VAL A 370 5.31 -6.64 3.79
N ASN A 371 5.10 -6.05 2.64
CA ASN A 371 3.89 -5.28 2.35
C ASN A 371 3.27 -5.71 1.02
N GLY A 372 2.05 -5.32 0.82
CA GLY A 372 1.39 -5.61 -0.45
C GLY A 372 -0.09 -5.26 -0.46
N LEU A 373 -0.70 -5.71 -1.54
CA LEU A 373 -2.12 -5.55 -1.83
C LEU A 373 -2.69 -6.92 -2.18
N PHE A 374 -3.94 -7.17 -1.81
CA PHE A 374 -4.71 -8.31 -2.33
C PHE A 374 -6.22 -7.98 -2.34
N LYS A 375 -7.00 -8.71 -3.15
CA LYS A 375 -8.42 -8.45 -3.38
C LYS A 375 -9.33 -9.48 -2.69
N PRO A 376 -9.47 -9.48 -1.35
CA PRO A 376 -10.37 -10.39 -0.68
C PRO A 376 -11.81 -9.90 -0.83
N PHE A 377 -12.73 -10.82 -1.12
CA PHE A 377 -14.17 -10.55 -1.16
C PHE A 377 -14.57 -9.38 -2.09
N LYS A 378 -13.90 -9.21 -3.22
CA LYS A 378 -14.09 -8.09 -4.17
C LYS A 378 -13.85 -6.69 -3.52
N GLY A 379 -13.08 -6.61 -2.47
CA GLY A 379 -12.52 -5.38 -1.90
C GLY A 379 -11.03 -5.30 -2.18
N ILE A 380 -10.38 -4.27 -1.68
CA ILE A 380 -8.92 -4.17 -1.70
C ILE A 380 -8.40 -4.11 -0.27
N MET A 381 -7.41 -4.91 0.03
CA MET A 381 -6.71 -4.91 1.31
C MET A 381 -5.25 -4.58 1.10
N SER A 382 -4.78 -3.52 1.76
CA SER A 382 -3.34 -3.26 1.88
C SER A 382 -2.84 -3.72 3.25
N TYR A 383 -1.62 -4.27 3.26
CA TYR A 383 -0.99 -4.73 4.48
C TYR A 383 0.49 -4.35 4.52
N ASN A 384 0.98 -4.11 5.73
CA ASN A 384 2.41 -3.91 5.99
C ASN A 384 2.74 -4.53 7.35
N LEU A 385 3.57 -5.56 7.34
CA LEU A 385 4.13 -6.20 8.53
C LEU A 385 5.63 -5.96 8.52
N SER A 386 6.17 -5.32 9.56
CA SER A 386 7.60 -5.04 9.66
C SER A 386 8.16 -5.32 11.04
N TYR A 387 9.39 -5.81 11.06
CA TYR A 387 10.23 -5.89 12.25
C TYR A 387 11.29 -4.80 12.18
N SER A 388 11.44 -4.05 13.27
CA SER A 388 12.43 -2.98 13.40
C SER A 388 13.30 -3.24 14.62
N LYS A 389 14.60 -3.06 14.46
CA LYS A 389 15.59 -3.22 15.52
C LYS A 389 16.50 -2.00 15.61
N GLY A 390 16.66 -1.47 16.81
CA GLY A 390 17.73 -0.55 17.12
C GLY A 390 19.08 -1.25 17.01
N ILE A 391 20.02 -0.66 16.29
CA ILE A 391 21.34 -1.24 16.03
C ILE A 391 22.45 -0.26 16.38
N LYS A 392 23.63 -0.79 16.69
CA LYS A 392 24.87 0.00 16.83
C LYS A 392 25.29 0.51 15.46
N GLY A 393 25.76 1.71 15.39
CA GLY A 393 26.28 2.33 14.17
C GLY A 393 25.81 3.77 13.97
N PHE A 394 26.44 4.49 13.06
CA PHE A 394 26.15 5.90 12.75
C PHE A 394 26.07 6.81 13.98
N ARG A 395 26.92 6.56 14.98
CA ARG A 395 26.95 7.26 16.29
C ARG A 395 25.67 7.07 17.11
N SER A 396 24.98 5.93 16.96
CA SER A 396 23.89 5.58 17.90
C SER A 396 24.46 5.41 19.30
N LYS A 397 23.68 5.79 20.30
CA LYS A 397 23.99 5.43 21.69
C LYS A 397 23.75 3.92 21.86
N GLU A 398 24.47 3.34 22.81
CA GLU A 398 24.36 1.92 23.16
C GLU A 398 23.67 1.76 24.51
N ASP A 399 23.02 0.62 24.69
CA ASP A 399 22.54 0.20 25.99
C ASP A 399 23.77 -0.19 26.83
N ASN A 400 24.10 0.61 27.84
CA ASN A 400 25.23 0.34 28.72
C ASN A 400 24.72 -0.06 30.09
N PRO A 401 24.96 -1.30 30.54
CA PRO A 401 24.55 -1.77 31.86
C PRO A 401 25.29 -1.06 33.01
N PHE A 402 26.34 -0.31 32.74
CA PHE A 402 27.21 0.28 33.78
C PHE A 402 27.12 1.81 33.93
N ASN A 403 26.23 2.52 33.24
CA ASN A 403 26.12 3.99 33.33
C ASN A 403 25.29 4.50 34.52
N ALA A 404 24.76 3.63 35.37
CA ALA A 404 24.18 4.02 36.64
C ALA A 404 25.19 3.72 37.76
N GLY A 405 25.76 4.74 38.36
CA GLY A 405 26.67 4.63 39.50
C GLY A 405 26.06 4.05 40.78
N THR A 406 25.07 3.23 40.67
CA THR A 406 24.39 2.42 41.69
C THR A 406 24.18 1.04 41.13
N MET A 407 24.44 -0.04 41.90
CA MET A 407 24.13 -1.41 41.48
C MET A 407 22.69 -1.50 41.00
N PRO A 408 22.45 -1.79 39.70
CA PRO A 408 21.09 -1.85 39.22
C PRO A 408 20.41 -3.09 39.79
N THR A 409 19.25 -2.89 40.39
CA THR A 409 18.37 -4.02 40.62
C THR A 409 17.83 -4.49 39.27
N PRO A 410 17.68 -5.80 39.02
CA PRO A 410 17.21 -6.34 37.71
C PRO A 410 15.90 -5.72 37.21
N SER A 411 15.07 -5.18 38.11
CA SER A 411 13.82 -4.50 37.81
C SER A 411 14.00 -3.09 37.20
N ILE A 412 15.08 -2.38 37.53
CA ILE A 412 15.36 -1.03 37.01
C ILE A 412 15.98 -1.12 35.61
N GLU A 413 16.88 -2.07 35.36
CA GLU A 413 17.46 -2.31 34.03
C GLU A 413 16.40 -2.66 32.98
N ALA A 414 15.37 -3.43 33.38
CA ALA A 414 14.30 -3.81 32.48
C ALA A 414 13.35 -2.64 32.14
N ALA A 415 13.29 -1.60 32.98
CA ALA A 415 12.44 -0.43 32.82
C ALA A 415 13.08 0.66 31.97
N ASP A 416 14.41 0.64 31.80
CA ASP A 416 15.14 1.65 31.05
C ASP A 416 14.82 1.58 29.55
N ASN A 417 14.66 2.76 28.93
CA ASN A 417 14.44 2.86 27.49
C ASN A 417 15.69 2.39 26.73
N ARG A 418 15.46 1.47 25.79
CA ARG A 418 16.54 0.82 25.05
C ARG A 418 16.83 1.47 23.72
N PHE A 419 18.11 1.63 23.38
CA PHE A 419 18.57 1.98 22.04
C PHE A 419 18.56 0.76 21.11
N GLU A 420 18.85 -0.43 21.63
CA GLU A 420 18.92 -1.70 20.90
C GLU A 420 17.59 -2.50 21.03
N PHE A 421 16.45 -1.83 20.98
CA PHE A 421 15.13 -2.42 21.05
C PHE A 421 14.79 -3.29 19.83
N GLY A 422 13.80 -4.17 20.01
CA GLY A 422 13.12 -4.88 18.91
C GLY A 422 11.62 -4.63 18.94
N LYS A 423 11.01 -4.30 17.78
CA LYS A 423 9.56 -4.10 17.68
C LYS A 423 8.97 -4.60 16.38
N VAL A 424 7.73 -5.06 16.44
CA VAL A 424 6.92 -5.45 15.29
C VAL A 424 5.83 -4.41 15.08
N ASN A 425 5.62 -3.99 13.83
CA ASN A 425 4.52 -3.13 13.43
C ASN A 425 3.64 -3.86 12.41
N LEU A 426 2.33 -3.73 12.54
CA LEU A 426 1.34 -4.22 11.61
C LEU A 426 0.39 -3.09 11.24
N ASN A 427 0.24 -2.84 9.94
CA ASN A 427 -0.74 -1.91 9.41
C ASN A 427 -1.60 -2.67 8.39
N LEU A 428 -2.91 -2.58 8.52
CA LEU A 428 -3.90 -3.17 7.63
C LEU A 428 -4.90 -2.09 7.24
N SER A 429 -5.26 -2.01 5.99
CA SER A 429 -6.42 -1.24 5.55
C SER A 429 -7.26 -2.06 4.59
N TYR A 430 -8.56 -1.93 4.68
CA TYR A 430 -9.49 -2.60 3.80
C TYR A 430 -10.54 -1.61 3.31
N TYR A 431 -10.81 -1.67 2.02
CA TYR A 431 -11.75 -0.82 1.31
C TYR A 431 -12.66 -1.71 0.46
N LYS A 432 -13.98 -1.53 0.59
CA LYS A 432 -14.96 -2.24 -0.23
C LYS A 432 -16.17 -1.37 -0.53
N PRO A 433 -16.41 -1.04 -1.80
CA PRO A 433 -17.65 -0.40 -2.21
C PRO A 433 -18.75 -1.44 -2.46
N PHE A 434 -19.99 -1.05 -2.16
CA PHE A 434 -21.22 -1.79 -2.44
C PHE A 434 -22.15 -0.85 -3.20
N TYR A 435 -22.50 -1.18 -4.44
CA TYR A 435 -23.35 -0.35 -5.28
C TYR A 435 -24.74 -0.94 -5.42
N PHE A 436 -25.76 -0.10 -5.34
CA PHE A 436 -27.16 -0.45 -5.58
C PHE A 436 -27.75 0.55 -6.57
N LYS A 437 -27.95 0.17 -7.82
CA LYS A 437 -28.38 1.10 -8.86
C LYS A 437 -27.50 2.36 -8.89
N ASN A 438 -28.06 3.53 -8.54
CA ASN A 438 -27.37 4.82 -8.58
C ASN A 438 -26.80 5.28 -7.23
N GLN A 439 -26.80 4.41 -6.22
CA GLN A 439 -26.35 4.71 -4.87
C GLN A 439 -25.37 3.62 -4.41
N GLY A 440 -24.70 3.82 -3.29
CA GLY A 440 -23.84 2.81 -2.73
C GLY A 440 -23.37 3.14 -1.32
N ILE A 441 -22.76 2.14 -0.72
CA ILE A 441 -22.11 2.25 0.59
C ILE A 441 -20.66 1.82 0.41
N ILE A 442 -19.73 2.59 0.98
CA ILE A 442 -18.32 2.20 1.05
C ILE A 442 -18.01 1.82 2.49
N PHE A 443 -17.49 0.63 2.65
CA PHE A 443 -16.89 0.20 3.91
C PHE A 443 -15.39 0.41 3.84
N ARG A 444 -14.85 1.10 4.85
CA ARG A 444 -13.41 1.26 5.05
C ARG A 444 -13.05 0.90 6.47
N THR A 445 -11.98 0.14 6.66
CA THR A 445 -11.42 -0.10 7.98
C THR A 445 -9.90 -0.01 7.93
N MET A 446 -9.32 0.49 9.02
CA MET A 446 -7.88 0.56 9.23
C MET A 446 -7.56 -0.03 10.59
N PHE A 447 -6.53 -0.84 10.65
CA PHE A 447 -5.99 -1.40 11.88
C PHE A 447 -4.48 -1.21 11.91
N ASN A 448 -3.98 -0.57 12.95
CA ASN A 448 -2.56 -0.37 13.16
C ASN A 448 -2.18 -0.91 14.53
N ALA A 449 -1.05 -1.61 14.63
CA ALA A 449 -0.56 -2.16 15.88
C ALA A 449 0.97 -2.12 15.97
N GLN A 450 1.47 -1.95 17.18
CA GLN A 450 2.87 -2.08 17.54
C GLN A 450 3.01 -3.02 18.72
N TYR A 451 3.96 -3.93 18.68
CA TYR A 451 4.31 -4.84 19.77
C TYR A 451 5.82 -4.86 20.00
N THR A 452 6.21 -4.82 21.28
CA THR A 452 7.58 -4.97 21.72
C THR A 452 7.62 -5.48 23.17
N ASN A 453 8.70 -6.13 23.54
CA ASN A 453 9.01 -6.48 24.95
C ASN A 453 9.91 -5.43 25.61
N ASP A 454 10.48 -4.51 24.82
CA ASP A 454 11.40 -3.49 25.30
C ASP A 454 10.66 -2.22 25.75
N SER A 455 11.27 -1.44 26.62
CA SER A 455 10.87 -0.06 26.92
C SER A 455 11.45 0.86 25.85
N LEU A 456 10.62 1.66 25.20
CA LEU A 456 11.01 2.48 24.06
C LEU A 456 11.16 3.95 24.44
N PHE A 457 12.06 4.65 23.76
CA PHE A 457 12.07 6.11 23.76
C PHE A 457 10.81 6.67 23.11
N SER A 458 10.40 7.87 23.48
CA SER A 458 9.17 8.54 23.01
C SER A 458 9.03 8.55 21.48
N ILE A 459 10.12 8.74 20.76
CA ILE A 459 10.17 8.77 19.30
C ILE A 459 9.87 7.41 18.64
N GLU A 460 9.95 6.31 19.39
CA GLU A 460 9.69 4.94 18.92
C GLU A 460 8.37 4.37 19.44
N LYS A 461 7.68 5.06 20.38
CA LYS A 461 6.41 4.62 20.95
C LYS A 461 5.25 4.76 19.98
N TYR A 462 4.25 3.93 20.17
CA TYR A 462 2.98 4.03 19.47
C TYR A 462 2.08 5.07 20.11
N SER A 463 1.50 5.96 19.32
CA SER A 463 0.65 7.06 19.81
C SER A 463 -0.79 6.91 19.35
N ILE A 464 -1.76 7.26 20.21
CA ILE A 464 -3.18 7.35 19.90
C ILE A 464 -3.73 8.70 20.33
N GLY A 465 -4.86 9.14 19.75
CA GLY A 465 -5.55 10.39 20.09
C GLY A 465 -5.33 11.51 19.09
N ASP A 466 -4.82 11.22 17.91
CA ASP A 466 -4.77 12.13 16.76
C ASP A 466 -5.83 11.78 15.72
N PHE A 467 -5.91 12.60 14.66
CA PHE A 467 -6.87 12.44 13.58
C PHE A 467 -6.68 11.12 12.81
N SER A 468 -5.46 10.59 12.77
CA SER A 468 -5.13 9.34 12.07
C SER A 468 -5.45 8.09 12.88
N THR A 469 -5.51 8.19 14.20
CA THR A 469 -5.73 7.05 15.12
C THR A 469 -7.10 7.08 15.79
N VAL A 470 -7.33 8.01 16.74
CA VAL A 470 -8.63 8.19 17.42
C VAL A 470 -8.96 9.67 17.46
N LYS A 471 -9.97 10.08 16.70
CA LYS A 471 -10.37 11.49 16.55
C LYS A 471 -10.97 12.09 17.82
N GLY A 472 -10.97 13.42 17.91
CA GLY A 472 -11.69 14.18 18.93
C GLY A 472 -10.89 14.45 20.20
N PHE A 473 -9.78 13.79 20.44
CA PHE A 473 -8.95 14.00 21.63
C PHE A 473 -8.05 15.24 21.50
N PRO A 474 -7.86 16.02 22.58
CA PRO A 474 -7.07 17.25 22.56
C PRO A 474 -5.55 16.97 22.48
N SER A 475 -5.13 15.78 22.87
CA SER A 475 -3.72 15.38 22.90
C SER A 475 -3.56 13.88 22.66
N THR A 476 -2.37 13.50 22.24
CA THR A 476 -1.97 12.11 22.05
C THR A 476 -1.44 11.51 23.34
N VAL A 477 -1.59 10.19 23.47
CA VAL A 477 -0.93 9.37 24.51
C VAL A 477 -0.16 8.26 23.81
N SER A 478 1.06 7.99 24.30
CA SER A 478 1.95 7.02 23.70
C SER A 478 2.27 5.88 24.66
N GLY A 479 2.56 4.71 24.10
CA GLY A 479 3.00 3.52 24.85
C GLY A 479 3.93 2.65 24.02
N ASP A 480 4.62 1.72 24.67
CA ASP A 480 5.53 0.77 24.01
C ASP A 480 4.74 -0.18 23.12
N ILE A 481 3.61 -0.66 23.61
CA ILE A 481 2.67 -1.51 22.89
C ILE A 481 1.39 -0.72 22.64
N GLY A 482 0.82 -0.85 21.46
CA GLY A 482 -0.44 -0.19 21.16
C GLY A 482 -1.12 -0.70 19.91
N TYR A 483 -2.39 -0.37 19.79
CA TYR A 483 -3.16 -0.54 18.56
C TYR A 483 -4.21 0.55 18.43
N SER A 484 -4.60 0.81 17.20
CA SER A 484 -5.78 1.60 16.86
C SER A 484 -6.55 0.95 15.72
N THR A 485 -7.85 1.12 15.74
CA THR A 485 -8.73 0.72 14.64
C THR A 485 -9.73 1.81 14.33
N LYS A 486 -10.00 1.99 13.06
CA LYS A 486 -11.03 2.87 12.52
C LYS A 486 -11.97 2.05 11.66
N VAL A 487 -13.26 2.25 11.81
CA VAL A 487 -14.28 1.62 10.97
C VAL A 487 -15.20 2.72 10.47
N GLU A 488 -15.24 2.91 9.17
CA GLU A 488 -16.01 3.93 8.49
C GLU A 488 -17.04 3.29 7.53
N LEU A 489 -18.25 3.82 7.57
CA LEU A 489 -19.27 3.59 6.55
C LEU A 489 -19.58 4.94 5.91
N SER A 490 -19.33 5.06 4.62
CA SER A 490 -19.66 6.25 3.85
C SER A 490 -20.68 5.93 2.75
N TYR A 491 -21.53 6.92 2.45
CA TYR A 491 -22.64 6.76 1.53
C TYR A 491 -22.39 7.50 0.21
N ILE A 492 -22.69 6.87 -0.90
CA ILE A 492 -22.62 7.45 -2.25
C ILE A 492 -24.00 8.00 -2.59
N LEU A 493 -24.14 9.33 -2.56
CA LEU A 493 -25.42 10.01 -2.72
C LEU A 493 -26.06 9.81 -4.10
N SER A 494 -25.25 9.80 -5.15
CA SER A 494 -25.75 9.62 -6.53
C SER A 494 -24.63 9.17 -7.47
N ASN A 495 -24.98 8.41 -8.49
CA ASN A 495 -24.07 8.03 -9.58
C ASN A 495 -24.62 8.50 -10.95
N ASN A 496 -25.53 9.48 -10.97
CA ASN A 496 -26.12 10.02 -12.18
C ASN A 496 -25.14 10.89 -12.98
N GLU A 497 -25.24 10.87 -14.31
CA GLU A 497 -24.32 11.58 -15.21
C GLU A 497 -24.55 13.10 -15.29
N GLY A 498 -25.68 13.63 -14.84
CA GLY A 498 -25.97 15.06 -14.83
C GLY A 498 -25.02 15.87 -13.94
N LYS A 499 -24.92 17.20 -14.13
CA LYS A 499 -24.03 18.08 -13.33
C LYS A 499 -24.25 17.94 -11.83
N ILE A 500 -25.50 17.88 -11.38
CA ILE A 500 -25.86 17.69 -9.97
C ILE A 500 -25.46 16.28 -9.50
N GLY A 501 -25.72 15.25 -10.30
CA GLY A 501 -25.33 13.87 -10.00
C GLY A 501 -23.83 13.72 -9.86
N LYS A 502 -23.02 14.29 -10.76
CA LYS A 502 -21.55 14.30 -10.67
C LYS A 502 -21.05 15.02 -9.43
N PHE A 503 -21.70 16.10 -9.02
CA PHE A 503 -21.37 16.79 -7.76
C PHE A 503 -21.71 15.90 -6.56
N LEU A 504 -22.91 15.36 -6.49
CA LEU A 504 -23.37 14.49 -5.40
C LEU A 504 -22.52 13.22 -5.31
N TYR A 505 -22.05 12.68 -6.44
CA TYR A 505 -21.14 11.53 -6.46
C TYR A 505 -19.79 11.81 -5.76
N ARG A 506 -19.36 13.07 -5.72
CA ARG A 506 -18.13 13.50 -5.02
C ARG A 506 -18.32 13.75 -3.53
N VAL A 507 -19.57 13.84 -3.07
CA VAL A 507 -19.91 14.07 -1.66
C VAL A 507 -20.16 12.74 -0.96
N ARG A 508 -19.44 12.49 0.12
CA ARG A 508 -19.49 11.26 0.92
C ARG A 508 -19.83 11.61 2.38
N PRO A 509 -21.09 11.64 2.77
CA PRO A 509 -21.42 11.60 4.19
C PRO A 509 -20.98 10.28 4.78
N TYR A 510 -20.45 10.29 6.01
CA TYR A 510 -19.93 9.11 6.65
C TYR A 510 -20.17 9.10 8.16
N ILE A 511 -20.16 7.90 8.72
CA ILE A 511 -20.06 7.65 10.15
C ILE A 511 -18.78 6.84 10.39
N GLU A 512 -18.09 7.11 11.49
CA GLU A 512 -16.83 6.45 11.83
C GLU A 512 -16.80 6.12 13.32
N VAL A 513 -16.22 4.98 13.65
CA VAL A 513 -15.93 4.54 15.02
C VAL A 513 -14.43 4.31 15.14
N ASP A 514 -13.81 4.99 16.11
CA ASP A 514 -12.39 4.87 16.39
C ASP A 514 -12.17 4.24 17.76
N LEU A 515 -11.21 3.33 17.84
CA LEU A 515 -10.78 2.67 19.08
C LEU A 515 -9.25 2.66 19.12
N GLY A 516 -8.67 2.93 20.29
CA GLY A 516 -7.23 2.86 20.49
C GLY A 516 -6.88 2.44 21.90
N LYS A 517 -5.75 1.75 22.02
CA LYS A 517 -5.18 1.36 23.32
C LYS A 517 -3.67 1.39 23.23
N VAL A 518 -3.05 1.95 24.25
CA VAL A 518 -1.59 1.90 24.44
C VAL A 518 -1.25 1.46 25.85
N ARG A 519 -0.09 0.86 26.01
CA ARG A 519 0.45 0.40 27.29
C ARG A 519 1.96 0.54 27.30
N ASN A 520 2.53 1.03 28.40
CA ASN A 520 3.95 0.89 28.68
C ASN A 520 4.24 -0.51 29.23
N ASN A 521 5.40 -1.07 28.96
CA ASN A 521 5.80 -2.39 29.44
C ASN A 521 6.09 -2.36 30.94
N TYR A 522 6.65 -1.25 31.42
CA TYR A 522 7.04 -1.06 32.81
C TYR A 522 6.40 0.21 33.38
N ASN A 523 6.16 0.22 34.69
CA ASN A 523 5.76 1.40 35.43
C ASN A 523 6.98 2.22 35.90
N GLU A 524 6.74 3.35 36.55
CA GLU A 524 7.80 4.23 37.08
C GLU A 524 8.67 3.56 38.18
N LYS A 525 8.21 2.43 38.74
CA LYS A 525 8.94 1.62 39.74
C LYS A 525 9.70 0.44 39.13
N GLY A 526 9.70 0.31 37.79
CA GLY A 526 10.33 -0.82 37.09
C GLY A 526 9.57 -2.14 37.14
N GLU A 527 8.30 -2.16 37.61
CA GLU A 527 7.48 -3.37 37.64
C GLU A 527 6.81 -3.59 36.28
N LYS A 528 6.69 -4.85 35.84
CA LYS A 528 5.90 -5.23 34.66
C LYS A 528 4.43 -4.87 34.94
N ARG A 529 3.83 -4.05 34.10
CA ARG A 529 2.46 -3.53 34.03
C ARG A 529 2.43 -2.01 34.13
N GLY A 530 2.99 -1.36 33.11
CA GLY A 530 2.92 0.09 32.97
C GLY A 530 1.51 0.63 32.76
N LYS A 531 1.37 1.93 32.81
CA LYS A 531 0.09 2.64 32.61
C LYS A 531 -0.56 2.22 31.30
N ILE A 532 -1.88 2.00 31.34
CA ILE A 532 -2.73 1.69 30.19
C ILE A 532 -3.60 2.92 29.90
N ALA A 533 -3.58 3.39 28.65
CA ALA A 533 -4.55 4.35 28.16
C ALA A 533 -5.43 3.71 27.08
N THR A 534 -6.73 4.01 27.13
CA THR A 534 -7.71 3.59 26.12
C THR A 534 -8.49 4.81 25.67
N MET A 535 -8.76 4.88 24.37
CA MET A 535 -9.53 5.95 23.76
C MET A 535 -10.58 5.34 22.83
N SER A 536 -11.79 5.92 22.80
CA SER A 536 -12.81 5.63 21.80
C SER A 536 -13.60 6.86 21.44
N SER A 537 -13.99 6.97 20.19
CA SER A 537 -14.81 8.07 19.67
C SER A 537 -15.74 7.60 18.57
N TYR A 538 -16.81 8.38 18.36
CA TYR A 538 -17.73 8.27 17.24
C TYR A 538 -17.66 9.58 16.46
N SER A 539 -17.61 9.50 15.14
CA SER A 539 -17.59 10.68 14.28
C SER A 539 -18.69 10.61 13.24
N ILE A 540 -19.26 11.76 12.92
CA ILE A 540 -20.10 11.96 11.76
C ILE A 540 -19.49 13.09 10.93
N GLY A 541 -19.39 12.89 9.64
CA GLY A 541 -18.74 13.87 8.78
C GLY A 541 -19.22 13.80 7.34
N ILE A 542 -18.71 14.73 6.56
CA ILE A 542 -18.92 14.82 5.12
C ILE A 542 -17.54 15.02 4.48
N ARG A 543 -17.27 14.21 3.47
CA ARG A 543 -16.05 14.30 2.66
C ARG A 543 -16.41 14.67 1.23
N TYR A 544 -15.70 15.60 0.64
CA TYR A 544 -15.82 15.98 -0.75
C TYR A 544 -14.54 15.64 -1.50
N TYR A 545 -14.66 14.89 -2.59
CA TYR A 545 -13.57 14.50 -3.48
C TYR A 545 -13.64 15.22 -4.82
N GLY A 546 -13.15 16.45 -4.88
CA GLY A 546 -12.96 17.17 -6.14
C GLY A 546 -11.66 16.76 -6.84
N GLU A 547 -11.50 17.18 -8.09
CA GLU A 547 -10.27 16.89 -8.86
C GLU A 547 -9.03 17.56 -8.26
N LYS A 548 -9.20 18.81 -7.82
CA LYS A 548 -8.13 19.62 -7.23
C LYS A 548 -8.30 19.88 -5.74
N ILE A 549 -9.49 19.69 -5.20
CA ILE A 549 -9.82 20.03 -3.82
C ILE A 549 -10.45 18.84 -3.13
N THR A 550 -9.90 18.44 -1.99
CA THR A 550 -10.52 17.48 -1.07
C THR A 550 -10.82 18.18 0.24
N LEU A 551 -12.04 18.01 0.74
CA LEU A 551 -12.49 18.54 2.03
C LEU A 551 -12.98 17.37 2.88
N ASP A 552 -12.60 17.34 4.15
CA ASP A 552 -13.15 16.42 5.16
C ASP A 552 -13.51 17.26 6.40
N THR A 553 -14.78 17.25 6.79
CA THR A 553 -15.27 18.00 7.95
C THR A 553 -16.32 17.21 8.71
N GLY A 554 -16.38 17.42 10.01
CA GLY A 554 -17.35 16.71 10.84
C GLY A 554 -17.18 17.01 12.32
N ILE A 555 -17.87 16.22 13.11
CA ILE A 555 -17.86 16.27 14.57
C ILE A 555 -17.53 14.90 15.11
N SER A 556 -16.60 14.84 16.07
CA SER A 556 -16.26 13.64 16.83
C SER A 556 -16.76 13.78 18.26
N LYS A 557 -17.40 12.74 18.77
CA LYS A 557 -17.80 12.61 20.17
C LYS A 557 -16.88 11.60 20.86
N ILE A 558 -16.24 12.00 21.96
CA ILE A 558 -15.47 11.11 22.79
C ILE A 558 -16.45 10.23 23.59
N ASP A 559 -16.34 8.89 23.43
CA ASP A 559 -17.15 7.92 24.16
C ASP A 559 -16.46 7.51 25.48
N SER A 560 -15.16 7.23 25.44
CA SER A 560 -14.41 6.88 26.64
C SER A 560 -12.93 7.22 26.50
N GLY A 561 -12.33 7.69 27.60
CA GLY A 561 -10.90 7.90 27.76
C GLY A 561 -10.47 7.50 29.17
N ARG A 562 -9.71 6.39 29.29
CA ARG A 562 -9.09 5.99 30.56
C ARG A 562 -7.62 6.43 30.54
N GLY A 563 -7.15 6.98 31.67
CA GLY A 563 -5.78 7.48 31.80
C GLY A 563 -5.58 8.89 31.24
N LEU A 564 -6.67 9.63 31.02
CA LEU A 564 -6.69 10.99 30.50
C LEU A 564 -7.36 11.96 31.47
N MET A 565 -7.03 13.25 31.37
CA MET A 565 -7.78 14.32 32.04
C MET A 565 -9.19 14.44 31.41
N LYS A 566 -10.17 14.92 32.20
CA LYS A 566 -11.53 15.22 31.74
C LYS A 566 -11.46 16.22 30.58
N THR A 567 -12.04 15.87 29.44
CA THR A 567 -12.02 16.68 28.21
C THR A 567 -13.44 16.98 27.75
N ASP A 568 -13.59 17.98 26.88
CA ASP A 568 -14.84 18.28 26.21
C ASP A 568 -15.32 17.04 25.43
N SER A 569 -16.62 16.75 25.53
CA SER A 569 -17.18 15.52 24.96
C SER A 569 -17.32 15.55 23.43
N HIS A 570 -17.27 16.71 22.82
CA HIS A 570 -17.47 16.90 21.37
C HIS A 570 -16.40 17.80 20.78
N ARG A 571 -15.99 17.51 19.56
CA ARG A 571 -15.04 18.33 18.82
C ARG A 571 -15.32 18.33 17.32
N GLY A 572 -15.40 19.53 16.73
CA GLY A 572 -15.37 19.73 15.30
C GLY A 572 -13.97 19.51 14.72
N PHE A 573 -13.89 19.03 13.49
CA PHE A 573 -12.66 18.93 12.72
C PHE A 573 -12.88 19.36 11.27
N ALA A 574 -11.85 19.89 10.65
CA ALA A 574 -11.83 20.21 9.23
C ALA A 574 -10.44 19.97 8.64
N THR A 575 -10.38 19.36 7.47
CA THR A 575 -9.17 19.27 6.66
C THR A 575 -9.47 19.67 5.23
N VAL A 576 -8.58 20.45 4.63
CA VAL A 576 -8.68 20.89 3.23
C VAL A 576 -7.35 20.57 2.54
N SER A 577 -7.42 19.96 1.36
CA SER A 577 -6.27 19.76 0.49
C SER A 577 -6.55 20.34 -0.89
N VAL A 578 -5.63 21.16 -1.40
CA VAL A 578 -5.72 21.77 -2.73
C VAL A 578 -4.47 21.40 -3.53
N THR A 579 -4.65 20.86 -4.73
CA THR A 579 -3.57 20.45 -5.64
C THR A 579 -3.59 21.31 -6.91
N PHE A 580 -2.42 21.86 -7.28
CA PHE A 580 -2.21 22.71 -8.47
C PHE A 580 -1.30 22.06 -9.49
#